data_47dfb43dad4cbd9027d94e5e2bc24d6c
#
_entry.id   47dfb43dad4cbd9027d94e5e2bc24d6c
#
_cell.length_a   1.000
_cell.length_b   1.000
_cell.length_c   1.000
_cell.angle_alpha   90.00
_cell.angle_beta   90.00
_cell.angle_gamma   90.00
#
_symmetry.space_group_name_H-M   'P 1'
#
loop_
_entity.id
_entity.type
_entity.pdbx_description
1 polymer ?
#
loop_
_entity_poly.entity_id
_entity_poly.type
_entity_poly.pdbx_seq_one_letter_code
_entity_poly.pdbx_strand_id
1 'polypeptide(L)'
;AIMLVRMTSPVWMEGCVSALAGLSAVIFIPDDTPKTGFSRPMMLQNIMGTPLLSWLASSLMAGGVGRFFLVCHERFKREARACFPDDVEFSCPSVEATSDQLHVFLSTADETEEDIIVVTGPAVILPFAADEEQFDSAPIASPVTSVSKAALMAALDEKFIFTAFLKDHGVPYTDRDGVYGVADLQEMTSWQPVLSRAKLYELSRQGIEIWDYNTTYVDPAASVGAGTALLPGTILRGQTSIGKNCTIGPNSYLENARVGDGTKVNASQIYNSSVGYDTHVGPFAYIRPGSSVGNCV
;
A
#
# COMPACT_ATOMS: atom_id res chain seq x y z
N ALA A 1 7.77 -28.61 7.59
CA ALA A 1 8.51 -28.53 6.34
C ALA A 1 8.56 -27.07 5.97
N ILE A 2 9.75 -26.46 6.02
CA ILE A 2 9.98 -25.08 5.58
C ILE A 2 9.88 -25.11 4.06
N MET A 3 8.78 -24.63 3.53
CA MET A 3 8.58 -24.52 2.09
C MET A 3 9.37 -23.29 1.64
N LEU A 4 10.55 -23.54 1.08
CA LEU A 4 11.31 -22.54 0.34
C LEU A 4 10.49 -22.18 -0.91
N VAL A 5 9.86 -21.00 -0.92
CA VAL A 5 9.34 -20.40 -2.15
C VAL A 5 10.52 -20.29 -3.11
N ARG A 6 10.57 -21.15 -4.12
CA ARG A 6 11.52 -21.04 -5.23
C ARG A 6 11.16 -19.79 -6.01
N MET A 7 11.79 -18.68 -5.69
CA MET A 7 11.77 -17.51 -6.56
C MET A 7 12.56 -17.86 -7.82
N THR A 8 11.87 -18.23 -8.87
CA THR A 8 12.46 -18.38 -10.19
C THR A 8 12.77 -17.00 -10.75
N SER A 9 13.99 -16.81 -11.13
CA SER A 9 14.75 -15.72 -11.78
C SER A 9 14.09 -14.37 -12.16
N PRO A 10 14.88 -13.28 -12.23
CA PRO A 10 14.48 -11.86 -12.20
C PRO A 10 13.77 -11.31 -13.46
N VAL A 11 13.31 -12.14 -14.36
CA VAL A 11 12.66 -11.71 -15.62
C VAL A 11 11.24 -11.13 -15.41
N TRP A 12 10.66 -11.27 -14.21
CA TRP A 12 9.25 -11.02 -13.95
C TRP A 12 8.87 -9.58 -13.58
N MET A 13 9.83 -8.68 -13.40
CA MET A 13 9.54 -7.37 -12.82
C MET A 13 9.31 -6.22 -13.83
N GLU A 14 9.54 -6.45 -15.11
CA GLU A 14 9.22 -5.43 -16.13
C GLU A 14 7.75 -5.50 -16.61
N GLY A 15 7.01 -6.56 -16.29
CA GLY A 15 5.67 -6.80 -16.80
C GLY A 15 4.50 -6.38 -15.91
N CYS A 16 4.55 -6.64 -14.59
CA CYS A 16 3.37 -6.49 -13.75
C CYS A 16 3.14 -5.05 -13.23
N VAL A 17 4.18 -4.32 -12.87
CA VAL A 17 4.03 -2.93 -12.40
C VAL A 17 3.83 -1.96 -13.56
N SER A 18 4.35 -2.27 -14.75
CA SER A 18 4.10 -1.49 -15.96
C SER A 18 2.66 -1.63 -16.50
N ALA A 19 1.95 -2.68 -16.12
CA ALA A 19 0.55 -2.89 -16.52
C ALA A 19 -0.44 -1.99 -15.75
N LEU A 20 -0.05 -1.45 -14.59
CA LEU A 20 -0.85 -0.52 -13.78
C LEU A 20 -0.55 0.95 -14.10
N ALA A 21 0.12 1.25 -15.19
CA ALA A 21 0.55 2.59 -15.58
C ALA A 21 -0.62 3.53 -15.93
N GLY A 22 -1.56 3.65 -15.02
CA GLY A 22 -2.52 4.73 -14.96
C GLY A 22 -2.05 5.75 -13.94
N LEU A 23 -2.16 7.03 -14.25
CA LEU A 23 -1.74 8.11 -13.36
C LEU A 23 -2.80 8.40 -12.28
N SER A 24 -4.03 7.94 -12.47
CA SER A 24 -5.17 8.17 -11.56
C SER A 24 -5.89 6.88 -11.18
N ALA A 25 -6.33 6.81 -9.92
CA ALA A 25 -7.17 5.72 -9.44
C ALA A 25 -8.45 6.22 -8.78
N VAL A 26 -9.56 5.57 -9.10
CA VAL A 26 -10.87 5.76 -8.45
C VAL A 26 -11.14 4.55 -7.57
N ILE A 27 -11.25 4.77 -6.27
CA ILE A 27 -11.41 3.70 -5.28
C ILE A 27 -12.76 3.82 -4.59
N PHE A 28 -13.60 2.81 -4.76
CA PHE A 28 -14.84 2.67 -4.03
C PHE A 28 -14.62 1.80 -2.80
N ILE A 29 -14.93 2.32 -1.63
CA ILE A 29 -14.92 1.56 -0.38
C ILE A 29 -16.37 1.20 -0.05
N PRO A 30 -16.81 -0.04 -0.38
CA PRO A 30 -18.16 -0.47 -0.09
C PRO A 30 -18.37 -0.54 1.42
N ASP A 31 -19.54 -0.07 1.89
CA ASP A 31 -19.94 -0.30 3.27
C ASP A 31 -20.53 -1.71 3.39
N ASP A 32 -19.68 -2.68 3.60
CA ASP A 32 -20.02 -4.09 3.80
C ASP A 32 -20.25 -4.44 5.28
N THR A 33 -20.17 -3.47 6.18
CA THR A 33 -20.35 -3.68 7.63
C THR A 33 -21.69 -4.33 8.01
N PRO A 34 -22.81 -4.06 7.31
CA PRO A 34 -24.07 -4.75 7.61
C PRO A 34 -24.05 -6.25 7.26
N LYS A 35 -23.21 -6.65 6.31
CA LYS A 35 -23.08 -8.05 5.87
C LYS A 35 -22.06 -8.82 6.70
N THR A 36 -20.96 -8.18 7.02
CA THR A 36 -19.83 -8.78 7.75
C THR A 36 -20.00 -8.75 9.26
N GLY A 37 -20.83 -7.84 9.78
CA GLY A 37 -20.98 -7.60 11.23
C GLY A 37 -19.78 -6.86 11.85
N PHE A 38 -18.84 -6.38 11.04
CA PHE A 38 -17.68 -5.63 11.52
C PHE A 38 -18.02 -4.14 11.72
N SER A 39 -17.24 -3.46 12.55
CA SER A 39 -17.37 -2.02 12.76
C SER A 39 -16.82 -1.17 11.61
N ARG A 40 -15.99 -1.77 10.73
CA ARG A 40 -15.33 -1.13 9.59
C ARG A 40 -15.47 -1.98 8.34
N PRO A 41 -15.49 -1.36 7.13
CA PRO A 41 -15.40 -2.08 5.88
C PRO A 41 -14.17 -2.96 5.78
N MET A 42 -14.24 -4.03 4.99
CA MET A 42 -13.14 -4.96 4.78
C MET A 42 -11.85 -4.25 4.33
N MET A 43 -11.95 -3.26 3.44
CA MET A 43 -10.80 -2.47 2.99
C MET A 43 -10.11 -1.67 4.11
N LEU A 44 -10.82 -1.38 5.20
CA LEU A 44 -10.28 -0.68 6.37
C LEU A 44 -9.96 -1.63 7.54
N GLN A 45 -10.13 -2.95 7.37
CA GLN A 45 -9.65 -3.93 8.34
C GLN A 45 -8.12 -4.00 8.31
N ASN A 46 -7.54 -4.24 9.48
CA ASN A 46 -6.10 -4.27 9.62
C ASN A 46 -5.53 -5.63 9.21
N ILE A 47 -4.53 -5.57 8.36
CA ILE A 47 -3.62 -6.67 8.07
C ILE A 47 -2.23 -6.31 8.63
N MET A 48 -1.71 -7.13 9.53
CA MET A 48 -0.47 -6.83 10.29
C MET A 48 -0.49 -5.46 11.00
N GLY A 49 -1.69 -5.03 11.45
CA GLY A 49 -1.88 -3.77 12.17
C GLY A 49 -2.01 -2.52 11.29
N THR A 50 -1.99 -2.65 9.98
CA THR A 50 -2.15 -1.56 9.00
C THR A 50 -3.36 -1.84 8.12
N PRO A 51 -4.24 -0.87 7.81
CA PRO A 51 -5.41 -1.11 6.96
C PRO A 51 -5.04 -1.71 5.60
N LEU A 52 -5.87 -2.65 5.10
CA LEU A 52 -5.69 -3.23 3.76
C LEU A 52 -5.60 -2.17 2.67
N LEU A 53 -6.38 -1.08 2.80
CA LEU A 53 -6.33 0.06 1.90
C LEU A 53 -4.95 0.71 1.81
N SER A 54 -4.18 0.75 2.90
CA SER A 54 -2.80 1.29 2.89
C SER A 54 -1.85 0.41 2.08
N TRP A 55 -2.01 -0.89 2.14
CA TRP A 55 -1.25 -1.84 1.31
C TRP A 55 -1.59 -1.67 -0.16
N LEU A 56 -2.88 -1.60 -0.47
CA LEU A 56 -3.38 -1.36 -1.83
C LEU A 56 -2.88 -0.02 -2.39
N ALA A 57 -3.00 1.06 -1.62
CA ALA A 57 -2.54 2.40 -2.01
C ALA A 57 -1.03 2.42 -2.29
N SER A 58 -0.23 1.79 -1.42
CA SER A 58 1.23 1.69 -1.62
C SER A 58 1.58 0.94 -2.90
N SER A 59 0.89 -0.16 -3.20
CA SER A 59 1.10 -0.92 -4.44
C SER A 59 0.72 -0.12 -5.68
N LEU A 60 -0.39 0.62 -5.65
CA LEU A 60 -0.81 1.51 -6.75
C LEU A 60 0.19 2.65 -6.96
N MET A 61 0.68 3.28 -5.88
CA MET A 61 1.72 4.31 -5.96
C MET A 61 3.04 3.78 -6.51
N ALA A 62 3.45 2.58 -6.11
CA ALA A 62 4.61 1.91 -6.68
C ALA A 62 4.46 1.62 -8.19
N GLY A 63 3.21 1.43 -8.65
CA GLY A 63 2.84 1.31 -10.06
C GLY A 63 2.76 2.63 -10.83
N GLY A 64 3.00 3.78 -10.18
CA GLY A 64 3.01 5.09 -10.82
C GLY A 64 1.72 5.91 -10.65
N VAL A 65 0.75 5.43 -9.85
CA VAL A 65 -0.47 6.19 -9.55
C VAL A 65 -0.16 7.31 -8.57
N GLY A 66 -0.37 8.56 -8.99
CA GLY A 66 -0.13 9.76 -8.16
C GLY A 66 -1.40 10.50 -7.72
N ARG A 67 -2.56 10.14 -8.29
CA ARG A 67 -3.84 10.82 -8.05
C ARG A 67 -4.91 9.82 -7.62
N PHE A 68 -5.62 10.15 -6.55
CA PHE A 68 -6.62 9.25 -5.97
C PHE A 68 -7.95 9.95 -5.76
N PHE A 69 -9.02 9.33 -6.25
CA PHE A 69 -10.39 9.73 -5.99
C PHE A 69 -11.10 8.64 -5.19
N LEU A 70 -11.48 8.96 -3.95
CA LEU A 70 -12.16 8.01 -3.08
C LEU A 70 -13.65 8.27 -2.99
N VAL A 71 -14.40 7.18 -3.06
CA VAL A 71 -15.85 7.15 -2.78
C VAL A 71 -16.09 6.25 -1.59
N CYS A 72 -16.48 6.83 -0.46
CA CYS A 72 -16.80 6.08 0.75
C CYS A 72 -17.88 6.79 1.58
N HIS A 73 -18.47 6.05 2.53
CA HIS A 73 -19.41 6.63 3.47
C HIS A 73 -18.71 7.67 4.37
N GLU A 74 -19.39 8.78 4.70
CA GLU A 74 -18.86 9.92 5.48
C GLU A 74 -18.12 9.50 6.75
N ARG A 75 -18.66 8.53 7.49
CA ARG A 75 -18.07 8.05 8.76
C ARG A 75 -16.68 7.45 8.61
N PHE A 76 -16.28 7.03 7.40
CA PHE A 76 -15.00 6.38 7.16
C PHE A 76 -13.97 7.28 6.45
N LYS A 77 -14.34 8.48 6.02
CA LYS A 77 -13.45 9.38 5.27
C LYS A 77 -12.15 9.68 5.98
N ARG A 78 -12.21 9.94 7.28
CA ARG A 78 -11.00 10.22 8.07
C ARG A 78 -10.05 9.04 8.11
N GLU A 79 -10.58 7.83 8.32
CA GLU A 79 -9.77 6.60 8.34
C GLU A 79 -9.22 6.29 6.94
N ALA A 80 -10.03 6.42 5.92
CA ALA A 80 -9.60 6.20 4.53
C ALA A 80 -8.50 7.20 4.11
N ARG A 81 -8.64 8.49 4.45
CA ARG A 81 -7.60 9.50 4.18
C ARG A 81 -6.26 9.16 4.84
N ALA A 82 -6.29 8.65 6.06
CA ALA A 82 -5.09 8.28 6.80
C ALA A 82 -4.30 7.10 6.16
N CYS A 83 -4.90 6.40 5.20
CA CYS A 83 -4.23 5.33 4.45
C CYS A 83 -3.31 5.85 3.34
N PHE A 84 -3.34 7.16 3.05
CA PHE A 84 -2.54 7.78 1.99
C PHE A 84 -1.57 8.80 2.57
N PRO A 85 -0.38 8.99 1.98
CA PRO A 85 0.53 10.06 2.33
C PRO A 85 -0.10 11.45 2.10
N ASP A 86 0.50 12.48 2.72
CA ASP A 86 -0.01 13.85 2.62
C ASP A 86 0.34 14.52 1.29
N ASP A 87 1.34 14.02 0.58
CA ASP A 87 1.90 14.57 -0.65
C ASP A 87 1.22 14.05 -1.94
N VAL A 88 0.28 13.11 -1.84
CA VAL A 88 -0.48 12.64 -3.01
C VAL A 88 -1.71 13.51 -3.25
N GLU A 89 -2.07 13.68 -4.53
CA GLU A 89 -3.33 14.32 -4.90
C GLU A 89 -4.50 13.41 -4.51
N PHE A 90 -5.31 13.89 -3.59
CA PHE A 90 -6.38 13.10 -2.97
C PHE A 90 -7.70 13.86 -2.94
N SER A 91 -8.75 13.26 -3.49
CA SER A 91 -10.11 13.77 -3.44
C SER A 91 -11.04 12.73 -2.79
N CYS A 92 -11.89 13.17 -1.87
CA CYS A 92 -12.92 12.32 -1.25
C CYS A 92 -14.18 13.15 -1.01
N PRO A 93 -15.02 13.32 -2.03
CA PRO A 93 -16.22 14.17 -1.98
C PRO A 93 -17.31 13.61 -1.06
N SER A 94 -18.34 14.44 -0.79
CA SER A 94 -19.60 13.93 -0.24
C SER A 94 -20.32 13.07 -1.28
N VAL A 95 -21.17 12.15 -0.83
CA VAL A 95 -21.91 11.25 -1.73
C VAL A 95 -22.72 12.00 -2.78
N GLU A 96 -23.31 13.14 -2.40
CA GLU A 96 -24.13 13.99 -3.27
C GLU A 96 -23.33 14.68 -4.38
N ALA A 97 -22.06 15.00 -4.12
CA ALA A 97 -21.16 15.69 -5.06
C ALA A 97 -20.24 14.75 -5.83
N THR A 98 -20.39 13.44 -5.66
CA THR A 98 -19.44 12.45 -6.21
C THR A 98 -19.32 12.53 -7.73
N SER A 99 -20.46 12.61 -8.46
CA SER A 99 -20.46 12.63 -9.93
C SER A 99 -19.76 13.87 -10.48
N ASP A 100 -20.15 15.06 -9.99
CA ASP A 100 -19.60 16.33 -10.47
C ASP A 100 -18.11 16.46 -10.15
N GLN A 101 -17.71 16.06 -8.94
CA GLN A 101 -16.30 16.11 -8.54
C GLN A 101 -15.45 15.03 -9.23
N LEU A 102 -16.01 13.86 -9.55
CA LEU A 102 -15.33 12.86 -10.36
C LEU A 102 -15.11 13.39 -11.78
N HIS A 103 -16.09 14.05 -12.38
CA HIS A 103 -15.92 14.69 -13.69
C HIS A 103 -14.80 15.73 -13.65
N VAL A 104 -14.74 16.60 -12.64
CA VAL A 104 -13.67 17.58 -12.46
C VAL A 104 -12.31 16.87 -12.28
N PHE A 105 -12.24 15.85 -11.44
CA PHE A 105 -11.01 15.07 -11.20
C PHE A 105 -10.48 14.45 -12.48
N LEU A 106 -11.34 13.87 -13.32
CA LEU A 106 -10.96 13.27 -14.60
C LEU A 106 -10.56 14.34 -15.64
N SER A 107 -11.23 15.49 -15.65
CA SER A 107 -10.94 16.58 -16.60
C SER A 107 -9.61 17.28 -16.31
N THR A 108 -9.13 17.24 -15.06
CA THR A 108 -7.83 17.80 -14.65
C THR A 108 -6.68 16.80 -14.77
N ALA A 109 -6.96 15.56 -15.15
CA ALA A 109 -5.93 14.55 -15.41
C ALA A 109 -5.12 14.88 -16.67
N ASP A 110 -3.89 14.39 -16.74
CA ASP A 110 -3.00 14.58 -17.88
C ASP A 110 -3.69 14.14 -19.19
N GLU A 111 -3.48 14.90 -20.26
CA GLU A 111 -4.04 14.58 -21.58
C GLU A 111 -3.51 13.26 -22.14
N THR A 112 -2.34 12.83 -21.71
CA THR A 112 -1.72 11.56 -22.11
C THR A 112 -2.30 10.37 -21.37
N GLU A 113 -3.09 10.58 -20.31
CA GLU A 113 -3.72 9.52 -19.53
C GLU A 113 -4.95 8.99 -20.27
N GLU A 114 -4.83 7.80 -20.85
CA GLU A 114 -5.90 7.14 -21.60
C GLU A 114 -6.82 6.32 -20.71
N ASP A 115 -6.26 5.65 -19.70
CA ASP A 115 -6.94 4.71 -18.82
C ASP A 115 -6.91 5.13 -17.35
N ILE A 116 -7.96 4.79 -16.63
CA ILE A 116 -8.14 5.01 -15.19
C ILE A 116 -8.24 3.67 -14.49
N ILE A 117 -7.57 3.53 -13.35
CA ILE A 117 -7.71 2.35 -12.49
C ILE A 117 -8.94 2.54 -11.60
N VAL A 118 -9.84 1.57 -11.64
CA VAL A 118 -11.05 1.54 -10.79
C VAL A 118 -10.96 0.36 -9.83
N VAL A 119 -11.05 0.65 -8.55
CA VAL A 119 -11.09 -0.36 -7.48
C VAL A 119 -12.48 -0.36 -6.85
N THR A 120 -13.14 -1.51 -6.84
CA THR A 120 -14.53 -1.66 -6.36
C THR A 120 -14.66 -2.50 -5.10
N GLY A 121 -13.58 -3.05 -4.59
CA GLY A 121 -13.59 -3.91 -3.42
C GLY A 121 -12.20 -4.23 -2.87
N PRO A 122 -12.16 -5.06 -1.81
CA PRO A 122 -10.91 -5.43 -1.17
C PRO A 122 -10.00 -6.20 -2.12
N ALA A 123 -8.76 -5.75 -2.26
CA ALA A 123 -7.76 -6.35 -3.13
C ALA A 123 -6.36 -6.29 -2.53
N VAL A 124 -5.55 -7.27 -2.93
CA VAL A 124 -4.09 -7.27 -2.77
C VAL A 124 -3.47 -7.14 -4.15
N ILE A 125 -2.50 -6.25 -4.28
CA ILE A 125 -1.70 -6.09 -5.50
C ILE A 125 -0.26 -6.41 -5.15
N LEU A 126 0.31 -7.39 -5.85
CA LEU A 126 1.70 -7.80 -5.69
C LEU A 126 2.52 -7.36 -6.91
N PRO A 127 3.81 -7.04 -6.73
CA PRO A 127 4.70 -6.71 -7.84
C PRO A 127 5.09 -7.94 -8.69
N PHE A 128 4.54 -9.11 -8.38
CA PHE A 128 4.76 -10.38 -9.09
C PHE A 128 3.54 -11.29 -8.90
N ALA A 129 3.29 -12.17 -9.85
CA ALA A 129 2.26 -13.19 -9.67
C ALA A 129 2.66 -14.16 -8.55
N ALA A 130 1.75 -14.45 -7.62
CA ALA A 130 1.98 -15.48 -6.60
C ALA A 130 1.93 -16.87 -7.25
N ASP A 131 2.69 -17.83 -6.70
CA ASP A 131 2.61 -19.22 -7.18
C ASP A 131 1.19 -19.77 -6.99
N GLU A 132 0.60 -20.30 -8.05
CA GLU A 132 -0.80 -20.78 -8.09
C GLU A 132 -1.11 -21.84 -7.00
N GLU A 133 -0.12 -22.58 -6.52
CA GLU A 133 -0.28 -23.59 -5.48
C GLU A 133 -0.61 -23.05 -4.08
N GLN A 134 -0.49 -21.74 -3.87
CA GLN A 134 -0.60 -21.11 -2.55
C GLN A 134 -2.03 -20.63 -2.21
N PHE A 135 -2.88 -20.44 -3.21
CA PHE A 135 -4.23 -19.90 -3.04
C PHE A 135 -5.26 -20.73 -3.82
N ASP A 136 -5.85 -21.70 -3.15
CA ASP A 136 -7.00 -22.48 -3.64
C ASP A 136 -8.31 -21.70 -3.40
N SER A 137 -8.37 -20.46 -3.87
CA SER A 137 -9.58 -19.65 -3.81
C SER A 137 -10.35 -19.72 -5.10
N ALA A 138 -11.67 -19.88 -5.00
CA ALA A 138 -12.54 -19.80 -6.17
C ALA A 138 -12.33 -18.43 -6.86
N PRO A 139 -12.32 -18.36 -8.21
CA PRO A 139 -12.06 -17.13 -8.92
C PRO A 139 -13.13 -16.08 -8.55
N ILE A 140 -12.72 -15.12 -7.75
CA ILE A 140 -13.52 -13.93 -7.43
C ILE A 140 -13.37 -12.98 -8.61
N ALA A 141 -14.48 -12.38 -9.05
CA ALA A 141 -14.39 -11.31 -10.03
C ALA A 141 -13.42 -10.24 -9.54
N SER A 142 -12.41 -9.90 -10.33
CA SER A 142 -11.38 -8.95 -9.93
C SER A 142 -12.00 -7.64 -9.45
N PRO A 143 -11.66 -7.16 -8.27
CA PRO A 143 -12.13 -5.87 -7.78
C PRO A 143 -11.35 -4.68 -8.37
N VAL A 144 -10.37 -4.92 -9.21
CA VAL A 144 -9.54 -3.90 -9.86
C VAL A 144 -9.70 -4.00 -11.37
N THR A 145 -10.04 -2.89 -12.00
CA THR A 145 -10.40 -2.84 -13.43
C THR A 145 -9.77 -1.60 -14.06
N SER A 146 -9.21 -1.71 -15.26
CA SER A 146 -8.85 -0.57 -16.10
C SER A 146 -10.05 -0.13 -16.93
N VAL A 147 -10.26 1.18 -17.04
CA VAL A 147 -11.36 1.78 -17.80
C VAL A 147 -10.84 2.97 -18.60
N SER A 148 -11.24 3.09 -19.85
CA SER A 148 -10.92 4.29 -20.64
C SER A 148 -11.48 5.55 -19.99
N LYS A 149 -10.60 6.55 -19.76
CA LYS A 149 -10.97 7.88 -19.22
C LYS A 149 -12.10 8.51 -20.03
N ALA A 150 -11.99 8.47 -21.37
CA ALA A 150 -12.99 9.06 -22.27
C ALA A 150 -14.36 8.37 -22.13
N ALA A 151 -14.37 7.02 -22.02
CA ALA A 151 -15.62 6.27 -21.83
C ALA A 151 -16.27 6.58 -20.48
N LEU A 152 -15.46 6.69 -19.42
CA LEU A 152 -15.97 7.02 -18.08
C LEU A 152 -16.53 8.44 -18.03
N MET A 153 -15.85 9.42 -18.64
CA MET A 153 -16.34 10.79 -18.74
C MET A 153 -17.66 10.89 -19.50
N ALA A 154 -17.77 10.22 -20.66
CA ALA A 154 -19.01 10.20 -21.44
C ALA A 154 -20.16 9.55 -20.66
N ALA A 155 -19.89 8.51 -19.87
CA ALA A 155 -20.91 7.87 -19.04
C ALA A 155 -21.37 8.75 -17.87
N LEU A 156 -20.50 9.64 -17.33
CA LEU A 156 -20.86 10.57 -16.26
C LEU A 156 -21.87 11.65 -16.73
N ASP A 157 -21.89 11.97 -18.01
CA ASP A 157 -22.87 12.92 -18.61
C ASP A 157 -24.26 12.28 -18.76
N GLU A 158 -24.33 10.94 -18.70
CA GLU A 158 -25.55 10.16 -18.77
C GLU A 158 -25.84 9.50 -17.41
N LYS A 159 -27.13 9.27 -17.08
CA LYS A 159 -27.47 8.49 -15.89
C LYS A 159 -27.19 7.02 -16.16
N PHE A 160 -26.11 6.49 -15.57
CA PHE A 160 -25.68 5.11 -15.76
C PHE A 160 -25.58 4.34 -14.42
N ILE A 161 -25.62 3.01 -14.51
CA ILE A 161 -25.36 2.11 -13.39
C ILE A 161 -23.88 1.76 -13.45
N PHE A 162 -23.09 2.23 -12.50
CA PHE A 162 -21.63 2.12 -12.50
C PHE A 162 -21.13 0.65 -12.64
N THR A 163 -21.78 -0.29 -11.95
CA THR A 163 -21.40 -1.71 -12.03
C THR A 163 -21.67 -2.33 -13.41
N ALA A 164 -22.75 -1.91 -14.08
CA ALA A 164 -23.02 -2.35 -15.45
C ALA A 164 -22.00 -1.75 -16.42
N PHE A 165 -21.70 -0.47 -16.27
CA PHE A 165 -20.67 0.21 -17.06
C PHE A 165 -19.31 -0.49 -16.96
N LEU A 166 -18.84 -0.82 -15.74
CA LEU A 166 -17.59 -1.54 -15.55
C LEU A 166 -17.58 -2.92 -16.21
N LYS A 167 -18.71 -3.60 -16.21
CA LYS A 167 -18.84 -4.90 -16.86
C LYS A 167 -18.72 -4.81 -18.38
N ASP A 168 -19.26 -3.74 -18.98
CA ASP A 168 -19.31 -3.57 -20.42
C ASP A 168 -18.03 -2.91 -21.00
N HIS A 169 -17.36 -2.05 -20.23
CA HIS A 169 -16.24 -1.23 -20.70
C HIS A 169 -14.94 -1.45 -19.92
N GLY A 170 -14.99 -2.17 -18.79
CA GLY A 170 -13.82 -2.41 -17.95
C GLY A 170 -13.01 -3.61 -18.38
N VAL A 171 -11.69 -3.50 -18.31
CA VAL A 171 -10.76 -4.61 -18.48
C VAL A 171 -10.28 -5.01 -17.07
N PRO A 172 -10.73 -6.16 -16.52
CA PRO A 172 -10.33 -6.57 -15.18
C PRO A 172 -8.87 -7.01 -15.15
N TYR A 173 -8.14 -6.57 -14.14
CA TYR A 173 -6.85 -7.16 -13.80
C TYR A 173 -7.07 -8.52 -13.14
N THR A 174 -6.16 -9.44 -13.37
CA THR A 174 -6.26 -10.83 -12.90
C THR A 174 -5.10 -11.20 -11.99
N ASP A 175 -5.12 -12.41 -11.47
CA ASP A 175 -4.01 -13.03 -10.74
C ASP A 175 -2.71 -13.07 -11.56
N ARG A 176 -2.80 -13.19 -12.89
CA ARG A 176 -1.65 -13.09 -13.80
C ARG A 176 -1.01 -11.70 -13.80
N ASP A 177 -1.81 -10.69 -13.48
CA ASP A 177 -1.38 -9.30 -13.32
C ASP A 177 -0.95 -9.00 -11.87
N GLY A 178 -0.90 -10.01 -11.01
CA GLY A 178 -0.59 -9.87 -9.59
C GLY A 178 -1.71 -9.23 -8.76
N VAL A 179 -2.96 -9.24 -9.25
CA VAL A 179 -4.13 -8.66 -8.58
C VAL A 179 -5.04 -9.75 -8.06
N TYR A 180 -5.27 -9.74 -6.75
CA TYR A 180 -6.05 -10.75 -6.04
C TYR A 180 -7.18 -10.09 -5.25
N GLY A 181 -8.41 -10.57 -5.44
CA GLY A 181 -9.54 -10.19 -4.60
C GLY A 181 -9.41 -10.80 -3.20
N VAL A 182 -9.98 -10.15 -2.20
CA VAL A 182 -10.02 -10.64 -0.82
C VAL A 182 -11.48 -10.79 -0.38
N ALA A 183 -11.92 -12.02 -0.18
CA ALA A 183 -13.33 -12.31 0.12
C ALA A 183 -13.68 -12.09 1.59
N ASP A 184 -12.79 -12.44 2.51
CA ASP A 184 -13.06 -12.41 3.94
C ASP A 184 -11.77 -12.19 4.78
N LEU A 185 -11.93 -12.14 6.11
CA LEU A 185 -10.81 -11.96 7.05
C LEU A 185 -9.84 -13.15 7.09
N GLN A 186 -10.31 -14.36 6.84
CA GLN A 186 -9.46 -15.54 6.85
C GLN A 186 -8.52 -15.50 5.65
N GLU A 187 -9.05 -15.20 4.48
CA GLU A 187 -8.25 -14.99 3.27
C GLU A 187 -7.31 -13.78 3.44
N MET A 188 -7.79 -12.66 3.99
CA MET A 188 -6.94 -11.51 4.28
C MET A 188 -5.77 -11.87 5.19
N THR A 189 -6.00 -12.73 6.20
CA THR A 189 -4.94 -13.19 7.11
C THR A 189 -3.91 -14.05 6.39
N SER A 190 -4.31 -14.86 5.43
CA SER A 190 -3.40 -15.70 4.63
C SER A 190 -2.44 -14.88 3.76
N TRP A 191 -2.79 -13.64 3.41
CA TRP A 191 -1.94 -12.71 2.67
C TRP A 191 -0.81 -12.07 3.50
N GLN A 192 -0.86 -12.12 4.83
CA GLN A 192 0.14 -11.47 5.70
C GLN A 192 1.59 -11.84 5.36
N PRO A 193 1.98 -13.13 5.29
CA PRO A 193 3.36 -13.48 4.99
C PRO A 193 3.79 -13.07 3.59
N VAL A 194 2.86 -13.07 2.64
CA VAL A 194 3.14 -12.71 1.24
C VAL A 194 3.40 -11.21 1.12
N LEU A 195 2.53 -10.38 1.69
CA LEU A 195 2.68 -8.92 1.68
C LEU A 195 3.95 -8.48 2.42
N SER A 196 4.22 -9.06 3.59
CA SER A 196 5.46 -8.77 4.33
C SER A 196 6.70 -9.08 3.49
N ARG A 197 6.75 -10.25 2.86
CA ARG A 197 7.87 -10.62 2.00
C ARG A 197 7.99 -9.75 0.75
N ALA A 198 6.86 -9.42 0.12
CA ALA A 198 6.86 -8.55 -1.05
C ALA A 198 7.49 -7.18 -0.73
N LYS A 199 7.11 -6.58 0.40
CA LYS A 199 7.69 -5.31 0.86
C LYS A 199 9.19 -5.40 1.14
N LEU A 200 9.63 -6.45 1.83
CA LEU A 200 11.05 -6.65 2.11
C LEU A 200 11.86 -6.91 0.84
N TYR A 201 11.28 -7.64 -0.11
CA TYR A 201 11.92 -7.89 -1.41
C TYR A 201 12.06 -6.61 -2.24
N GLU A 202 11.03 -5.77 -2.26
CA GLU A 202 11.08 -4.43 -2.87
C GLU A 202 12.24 -3.61 -2.30
N LEU A 203 12.35 -3.53 -0.97
CA LEU A 203 13.43 -2.82 -0.28
C LEU A 203 14.81 -3.40 -0.62
N SER A 204 14.95 -4.73 -0.63
CA SER A 204 16.22 -5.38 -0.99
C SER A 204 16.68 -5.00 -2.39
N ARG A 205 15.76 -4.86 -3.35
CA ARG A 205 16.09 -4.40 -4.71
C ARG A 205 16.50 -2.93 -4.78
N GLN A 206 16.05 -2.13 -3.82
CA GLN A 206 16.48 -0.74 -3.68
C GLN A 206 17.84 -0.60 -2.98
N GLY A 207 18.52 -1.71 -2.69
CA GLY A 207 19.85 -1.74 -2.08
C GLY A 207 19.83 -1.70 -0.56
N ILE A 208 18.73 -2.14 0.07
CA ILE A 208 18.64 -2.32 1.52
C ILE A 208 19.05 -3.77 1.86
N GLU A 209 19.96 -3.92 2.82
CA GLU A 209 20.39 -5.21 3.32
C GLU A 209 19.42 -5.71 4.39
N ILE A 210 18.79 -6.88 4.18
CA ILE A 210 17.85 -7.49 5.12
C ILE A 210 18.43 -8.81 5.61
N TRP A 211 18.73 -8.88 6.92
CA TRP A 211 19.40 -10.06 7.48
C TRP A 211 18.43 -11.22 7.76
N ASP A 212 17.18 -10.92 8.10
CA ASP A 212 16.17 -11.95 8.35
C ASP A 212 14.78 -11.49 7.87
N TYR A 213 14.28 -12.18 6.85
CA TYR A 213 12.96 -11.93 6.27
C TYR A 213 11.79 -12.42 7.13
N ASN A 214 12.04 -13.23 8.15
CA ASN A 214 10.97 -13.79 8.98
C ASN A 214 10.68 -12.95 10.23
N THR A 215 11.65 -12.19 10.72
CA THR A 215 11.52 -11.37 11.93
C THR A 215 11.58 -9.87 11.66
N THR A 216 11.87 -9.46 10.42
CA THR A 216 11.82 -8.06 10.00
C THR A 216 10.44 -7.73 9.45
N TYR A 217 9.88 -6.61 9.91
CA TYR A 217 8.57 -6.14 9.46
C TYR A 217 8.65 -4.65 9.06
N VAL A 218 8.12 -4.32 7.89
CA VAL A 218 8.09 -2.94 7.38
C VAL A 218 6.71 -2.62 6.83
N ASP A 219 6.07 -1.60 7.39
CA ASP A 219 4.79 -1.11 6.92
C ASP A 219 4.86 -0.59 5.47
N PRO A 220 3.76 -0.66 4.71
CA PRO A 220 3.74 -0.23 3.30
C PRO A 220 4.16 1.23 3.11
N ALA A 221 3.79 2.13 4.02
CA ALA A 221 4.12 3.55 3.95
C ALA A 221 5.53 3.89 4.49
N ALA A 222 6.24 2.92 5.06
CA ALA A 222 7.59 3.16 5.55
C ALA A 222 8.61 3.15 4.41
N SER A 223 9.60 4.04 4.50
CA SER A 223 10.68 4.20 3.54
C SER A 223 12.05 3.98 4.17
N VAL A 224 12.97 3.40 3.40
CA VAL A 224 14.34 3.12 3.85
C VAL A 224 15.32 3.54 2.75
N GLY A 225 16.35 4.27 3.11
CA GLY A 225 17.39 4.71 2.19
C GLY A 225 18.40 3.62 1.84
N ALA A 226 18.94 3.70 0.64
CA ALA A 226 19.91 2.72 0.11
C ALA A 226 21.15 2.59 1.00
N GLY A 227 21.74 1.40 1.03
CA GLY A 227 22.90 1.05 1.87
C GLY A 227 22.56 0.85 3.34
N THR A 228 21.30 0.93 3.74
CA THR A 228 20.84 0.66 5.11
C THR A 228 20.69 -0.84 5.35
N ALA A 229 21.12 -1.30 6.53
CA ALA A 229 20.94 -2.68 6.99
C ALA A 229 19.80 -2.76 8.02
N LEU A 230 18.85 -3.68 7.79
CA LEU A 230 17.80 -4.05 8.73
C LEU A 230 18.16 -5.38 9.39
N LEU A 231 18.44 -5.33 10.70
CA LEU A 231 18.84 -6.50 11.50
C LEU A 231 17.61 -7.25 12.03
N PRO A 232 17.76 -8.52 12.45
CA PRO A 232 16.66 -9.35 12.95
C PRO A 232 15.81 -8.66 14.03
N GLY A 233 14.50 -8.84 13.97
CA GLY A 233 13.55 -8.26 14.93
C GLY A 233 13.29 -6.76 14.73
N THR A 234 13.72 -6.18 13.61
CA THR A 234 13.40 -4.78 13.28
C THR A 234 11.97 -4.64 12.82
N ILE A 235 11.23 -3.69 13.42
CA ILE A 235 9.85 -3.38 13.06
C ILE A 235 9.75 -1.89 12.74
N LEU A 236 9.37 -1.55 11.50
CA LEU A 236 9.14 -0.18 11.03
C LEU A 236 7.65 0.02 10.75
N ARG A 237 7.01 0.92 11.52
CA ARG A 237 5.57 1.16 11.48
C ARG A 237 5.22 2.56 10.95
N GLY A 238 4.02 2.64 10.36
CA GLY A 238 3.42 3.89 9.89
C GLY A 238 4.28 4.58 8.83
N GLN A 239 4.39 5.90 8.91
CA GLN A 239 5.18 6.74 7.99
C GLN A 239 6.65 6.89 8.45
N THR A 240 7.24 5.80 8.94
CA THR A 240 8.66 5.82 9.34
C THR A 240 9.57 6.02 8.14
N SER A 241 10.50 6.96 8.25
CA SER A 241 11.50 7.25 7.21
C SER A 241 12.91 7.07 7.77
N ILE A 242 13.65 6.15 7.17
CA ILE A 242 15.06 5.86 7.51
C ILE A 242 15.95 6.40 6.39
N GLY A 243 16.99 7.12 6.76
CA GLY A 243 18.00 7.63 5.84
C GLY A 243 18.87 6.55 5.21
N LYS A 244 19.91 6.97 4.49
CA LYS A 244 20.89 6.11 3.83
C LYS A 244 21.96 5.62 4.80
N ASN A 245 22.56 4.46 4.49
CA ASN A 245 23.71 3.91 5.22
C ASN A 245 23.48 3.76 6.74
N CYS A 246 22.24 3.55 7.16
CA CYS A 246 21.86 3.31 8.54
C CYS A 246 22.05 1.84 8.93
N THR A 247 22.03 1.58 10.23
CA THR A 247 21.94 0.21 10.77
C THR A 247 20.81 0.22 11.80
N ILE A 248 19.73 -0.51 11.51
CA ILE A 248 18.54 -0.55 12.36
C ILE A 248 18.33 -1.96 12.91
N GLY A 249 18.26 -2.05 14.22
CA GLY A 249 18.14 -3.35 14.92
C GLY A 249 19.45 -3.73 15.66
N PRO A 250 19.52 -4.97 16.20
CA PRO A 250 18.39 -5.91 16.28
C PRO A 250 17.30 -5.44 17.26
N ASN A 251 16.10 -6.07 17.16
CA ASN A 251 15.00 -5.84 18.08
C ASN A 251 14.64 -4.36 18.32
N SER A 252 14.59 -3.58 17.24
CA SER A 252 14.25 -2.17 17.27
C SER A 252 12.84 -1.93 16.72
N TYR A 253 12.06 -1.10 17.39
CA TYR A 253 10.71 -0.73 17.00
C TYR A 253 10.63 0.78 16.74
N LEU A 254 10.31 1.14 15.51
CA LEU A 254 10.19 2.53 15.08
C LEU A 254 8.81 2.78 14.50
N GLU A 255 8.10 3.77 15.01
CA GLU A 255 6.75 4.13 14.56
C GLU A 255 6.66 5.63 14.29
N ASN A 256 6.30 6.01 13.05
CA ASN A 256 6.25 7.39 12.59
C ASN A 256 7.53 8.16 12.95
N ALA A 257 8.67 7.50 12.83
CA ALA A 257 9.98 8.02 13.19
C ALA A 257 10.73 8.52 11.95
N ARG A 258 11.51 9.57 12.09
CA ARG A 258 12.44 10.04 11.07
C ARG A 258 13.87 9.85 11.56
N VAL A 259 14.66 9.10 10.81
CA VAL A 259 16.06 8.79 11.16
C VAL A 259 16.97 9.29 10.05
N GLY A 260 17.92 10.15 10.39
CA GLY A 260 18.89 10.70 9.45
C GLY A 260 19.94 9.67 8.98
N ASP A 261 20.66 10.03 7.91
CA ASP A 261 21.68 9.19 7.28
C ASP A 261 22.77 8.75 8.26
N GLY A 262 23.36 7.58 8.04
CA GLY A 262 24.48 7.05 8.83
C GLY A 262 24.15 6.65 10.27
N THR A 263 22.92 6.80 10.69
CA THR A 263 22.49 6.59 12.09
C THR A 263 22.36 5.11 12.42
N LYS A 264 22.72 4.76 13.66
CA LYS A 264 22.58 3.40 14.20
C LYS A 264 21.55 3.37 15.32
N VAL A 265 20.56 2.50 15.20
CA VAL A 265 19.54 2.27 16.24
C VAL A 265 19.62 0.83 16.69
N ASN A 266 19.95 0.60 17.95
CA ASN A 266 20.17 -0.73 18.50
C ASN A 266 19.19 -1.02 19.64
N ALA A 267 18.42 -2.10 19.55
CA ALA A 267 17.52 -2.63 20.59
C ALA A 267 16.69 -1.52 21.28
N SER A 268 16.10 -0.62 20.50
CA SER A 268 15.49 0.61 21.01
C SER A 268 14.11 0.85 20.41
N GLN A 269 13.34 1.71 21.06
CA GLN A 269 12.00 2.09 20.63
C GLN A 269 11.91 3.59 20.37
N ILE A 270 11.36 3.97 19.21
CA ILE A 270 11.24 5.36 18.78
C ILE A 270 9.80 5.60 18.28
N TYR A 271 9.10 6.54 18.87
CA TYR A 271 7.72 6.86 18.54
C TYR A 271 7.55 8.33 18.17
N ASN A 272 6.95 8.61 16.99
CA ASN A 272 6.57 9.96 16.55
C ASN A 272 7.67 11.01 16.82
N SER A 273 8.92 10.71 16.45
CA SER A 273 10.11 11.47 16.84
C SER A 273 11.13 11.51 15.72
N SER A 274 12.10 12.42 15.83
CA SER A 274 13.20 12.53 14.87
C SER A 274 14.55 12.25 15.53
N VAL A 275 15.44 11.59 14.77
CA VAL A 275 16.85 11.35 15.11
C VAL A 275 17.69 11.88 13.97
N GLY A 276 18.69 12.66 14.27
CA GLY A 276 19.61 13.26 13.31
C GLY A 276 20.51 12.25 12.59
N TYR A 277 21.40 12.76 11.76
CA TYR A 277 22.37 11.94 11.03
C TYR A 277 23.57 11.56 11.91
N ASP A 278 24.27 10.48 11.52
CA ASP A 278 25.47 9.94 12.20
C ASP A 278 25.31 9.80 13.72
N THR A 279 24.11 9.46 14.17
CA THR A 279 23.73 9.36 15.59
C THR A 279 23.64 7.91 16.03
N HIS A 280 23.97 7.64 17.31
CA HIS A 280 23.83 6.33 17.92
C HIS A 280 22.69 6.35 18.95
N VAL A 281 21.68 5.47 18.75
CA VAL A 281 20.56 5.30 19.68
C VAL A 281 20.60 3.91 20.27
N GLY A 282 20.70 3.83 21.58
CA GLY A 282 20.63 2.53 22.27
C GLY A 282 21.96 2.03 22.82
N PRO A 283 21.97 0.79 23.34
CA PRO A 283 20.80 -0.10 23.46
C PRO A 283 19.80 0.36 24.53
N PHE A 284 18.56 -0.14 24.40
CA PHE A 284 17.48 0.06 25.36
C PHE A 284 17.00 1.49 25.56
N ALA A 285 17.16 2.32 24.52
CA ALA A 285 16.59 3.67 24.53
C ALA A 285 15.09 3.65 24.23
N TYR A 286 14.35 4.51 24.91
CA TYR A 286 12.96 4.81 24.63
C TYR A 286 12.80 6.29 24.30
N ILE A 287 12.60 6.60 23.00
CA ILE A 287 12.40 7.97 22.52
C ILE A 287 10.90 8.23 22.41
N ARG A 288 10.42 9.15 23.25
CA ARG A 288 8.99 9.47 23.38
C ARG A 288 8.51 10.33 22.20
N PRO A 289 7.19 10.29 21.94
CA PRO A 289 6.58 11.18 20.95
C PRO A 289 6.95 12.66 21.15
N GLY A 290 7.23 13.35 20.03
CA GLY A 290 7.60 14.75 20.02
C GLY A 290 9.05 15.04 20.41
N SER A 291 9.89 14.01 20.58
CA SER A 291 11.31 14.17 20.87
C SER A 291 12.11 14.44 19.58
N SER A 292 13.21 15.16 19.73
CA SER A 292 14.22 15.33 18.66
C SER A 292 15.60 15.06 19.22
N VAL A 293 16.31 14.09 18.66
CA VAL A 293 17.71 13.78 18.95
C VAL A 293 18.56 14.47 17.88
N GLY A 294 19.63 15.16 18.30
CA GLY A 294 20.50 15.87 17.38
C GLY A 294 21.33 14.98 16.47
N ASN A 295 22.24 15.63 15.73
CA ASN A 295 23.19 14.93 14.86
C ASN A 295 24.47 14.57 15.64
N CYS A 296 25.14 13.49 15.21
CA CYS A 296 26.45 13.08 15.75
C CYS A 296 26.43 12.86 17.29
N VAL A 297 25.35 12.27 17.82
CA VAL A 297 25.17 12.00 19.26
C VAL A 297 25.46 10.53 19.57
#